data_ff0b3784f31d720ad2784233c267b5c2
#
_entry.id   ff0b3784f31d720ad2784233c267b5c2
#
_cell.length_a   1.000
_cell.length_b   1.000
_cell.length_c   1.000
_cell.angle_alpha   90.00
_cell.angle_beta   90.00
_cell.angle_gamma   90.00
#
_symmetry.space_group_name_H-M   'P 1'
#
loop_
_entity.id
_entity.type
_entity.pdbx_description
1 polymer ?
#
loop_
_entity_poly.entity_id
_entity_poly.type
_entity_poly.pdbx_seq_one_letter_code
_entity_poly.pdbx_strand_id
1 'polypeptide(L)'
;MDDKVYHITTILKAHIAGLTEQRQLDRIEGVLDVYTTQMRQFKDTHQERRRKELHVLADEFVHDEILIDGKPEHITCTKGCAHCCKQIVMVTQPEGARLFQLANERGIPLDASRLARQAIQDDNGWLTLQGDDRNCPFLGTDNTCQVYDDRPLSCRKYFVVSDPELCDIEKHPMDLVCVCYSVDAEVLTTAAFTALESCSMAQALLAEVRREVD
;
A
#
# COMPACT_ATOMS: atom_id res chain seq x y z
N MET A 1 -18.16 -16.59 -6.57
CA MET A 1 -17.11 -15.78 -5.94
C MET A 1 -16.54 -14.91 -7.05
N ASP A 2 -16.41 -13.63 -6.87
CA ASP A 2 -15.85 -12.70 -7.86
C ASP A 2 -14.38 -13.10 -8.10
N ASP A 3 -13.94 -13.23 -9.35
CA ASP A 3 -12.56 -13.65 -9.70
C ASP A 3 -11.48 -12.81 -9.02
N LYS A 4 -11.76 -11.52 -8.78
CA LYS A 4 -10.86 -10.63 -8.04
C LYS A 4 -10.68 -11.07 -6.58
N VAL A 5 -11.75 -11.44 -5.89
CA VAL A 5 -11.70 -11.90 -4.49
C VAL A 5 -10.90 -13.19 -4.38
N TYR A 6 -11.12 -14.12 -5.32
CA TYR A 6 -10.38 -15.37 -5.36
C TYR A 6 -8.87 -15.16 -5.56
N HIS A 7 -8.50 -14.30 -6.48
CA HIS A 7 -7.09 -14.01 -6.76
C HIS A 7 -6.38 -13.37 -5.56
N ILE A 8 -7.00 -12.38 -4.93
CA ILE A 8 -6.45 -11.71 -3.74
C ILE A 8 -6.36 -12.67 -2.55
N THR A 9 -7.39 -13.51 -2.33
CA THR A 9 -7.35 -14.54 -1.28
C THR A 9 -6.22 -15.55 -1.52
N THR A 10 -5.93 -15.88 -2.78
CA THR A 10 -4.82 -16.77 -3.14
C THR A 10 -3.46 -16.13 -2.85
N ILE A 11 -3.29 -14.83 -3.15
CA ILE A 11 -2.08 -14.08 -2.83
C ILE A 11 -1.91 -13.98 -1.31
N LEU A 12 -2.97 -13.66 -0.58
CA LEU A 12 -2.96 -13.60 0.88
C LEU A 12 -2.59 -14.97 1.48
N LYS A 13 -3.18 -16.05 0.97
CA LYS A 13 -2.82 -17.43 1.38
C LYS A 13 -1.37 -17.75 1.11
N ALA A 14 -0.83 -17.38 -0.04
CA ALA A 14 0.58 -17.60 -0.36
C ALA A 14 1.51 -16.84 0.59
N HIS A 15 1.15 -15.60 0.95
CA HIS A 15 1.92 -14.79 1.91
C HIS A 15 1.86 -15.35 3.33
N ILE A 16 0.74 -15.93 3.73
CA ILE A 16 0.51 -16.43 5.09
C ILE A 16 0.81 -17.95 5.19
N ALA A 17 0.90 -18.66 4.07
CA ALA A 17 1.02 -20.13 4.01
C ALA A 17 2.20 -20.73 4.79
N GLY A 18 3.21 -19.92 5.13
CA GLY A 18 4.32 -20.35 6.01
C GLY A 18 4.04 -20.17 7.50
N LEU A 19 2.92 -19.52 7.89
CA LEU A 19 2.71 -19.02 9.23
C LEU A 19 1.46 -19.56 9.93
N THR A 20 0.52 -20.22 9.19
CA THR A 20 -0.82 -20.46 9.74
C THR A 20 -1.35 -21.85 9.47
N GLU A 21 -1.96 -22.45 10.51
CA GLU A 21 -2.79 -23.64 10.39
C GLU A 21 -4.03 -23.34 9.51
N GLN A 22 -4.57 -24.36 8.84
CA GLN A 22 -5.76 -24.24 7.97
C GLN A 22 -6.93 -23.51 8.66
N ARG A 23 -7.12 -23.74 9.94
CA ARG A 23 -8.17 -23.10 10.75
C ARG A 23 -8.04 -21.57 10.82
N GLN A 24 -6.83 -21.03 10.79
CA GLN A 24 -6.59 -19.58 10.75
C GLN A 24 -6.86 -19.00 9.35
N LEU A 25 -6.55 -19.75 8.29
CA LEU A 25 -6.88 -19.36 6.92
C LEU A 25 -8.39 -19.25 6.71
N ASP A 26 -9.17 -20.22 7.19
CA ASP A 26 -10.63 -20.19 7.11
C ASP A 26 -11.20 -18.97 7.87
N ARG A 27 -10.62 -18.62 9.01
CA ARG A 27 -10.99 -17.44 9.77
C ARG A 27 -10.67 -16.14 8.99
N ILE A 28 -9.52 -16.05 8.37
CA ILE A 28 -9.11 -14.89 7.55
C ILE A 28 -10.07 -14.71 6.37
N GLU A 29 -10.44 -15.78 5.68
CA GLU A 29 -11.41 -15.73 4.59
C GLU A 29 -12.78 -15.20 5.07
N GLY A 30 -13.26 -15.67 6.22
CA GLY A 30 -14.51 -15.20 6.81
C GLY A 30 -14.47 -13.72 7.16
N VAL A 31 -13.37 -13.23 7.75
CA VAL A 31 -13.18 -11.81 8.07
C VAL A 31 -13.09 -10.97 6.80
N LEU A 32 -12.36 -11.44 5.79
CA LEU A 32 -12.24 -10.77 4.49
C LEU A 32 -13.62 -10.62 3.81
N ASP A 33 -14.45 -11.65 3.81
CA ASP A 33 -15.79 -11.60 3.24
C ASP A 33 -16.69 -10.58 3.97
N VAL A 34 -16.62 -10.53 5.31
CA VAL A 34 -17.36 -9.56 6.12
C VAL A 34 -16.91 -8.13 5.78
N TYR A 35 -15.61 -7.86 5.78
CA TYR A 35 -15.07 -6.53 5.49
C TYR A 35 -15.37 -6.09 4.06
N THR A 36 -15.22 -6.97 3.08
CA THR A 36 -15.53 -6.68 1.68
C THR A 36 -17.02 -6.36 1.51
N THR A 37 -17.90 -7.11 2.16
CA THR A 37 -19.35 -6.88 2.13
C THR A 37 -19.70 -5.54 2.75
N GLN A 38 -19.16 -5.22 3.94
CA GLN A 38 -19.37 -3.93 4.60
C GLN A 38 -18.88 -2.77 3.73
N MET A 39 -17.69 -2.87 3.14
CA MET A 39 -17.15 -1.83 2.29
C MET A 39 -17.96 -1.60 1.03
N ARG A 40 -18.51 -2.65 0.42
CA ARG A 40 -19.41 -2.53 -0.74
C ARG A 40 -20.70 -1.80 -0.41
N GLN A 41 -21.29 -2.05 0.76
CA GLN A 41 -22.51 -1.37 1.21
C GLN A 41 -22.31 0.14 1.41
N PHE A 42 -21.11 0.56 1.69
CA PHE A 42 -20.76 1.95 1.95
C PHE A 42 -20.19 2.70 0.73
N LYS A 43 -20.22 2.12 -0.47
CA LYS A 43 -19.53 2.63 -1.66
C LYS A 43 -19.91 4.08 -2.05
N ASP A 44 -21.11 4.54 -1.75
CA ASP A 44 -21.64 5.78 -2.32
C ASP A 44 -21.71 6.97 -1.37
N THR A 45 -21.34 6.84 -0.10
CA THR A 45 -21.45 7.94 0.86
C THR A 45 -20.15 8.20 1.62
N HIS A 46 -19.65 9.44 1.53
CA HIS A 46 -18.54 9.95 2.37
C HIS A 46 -17.17 9.27 2.17
N GLN A 47 -16.67 9.20 0.94
CA GLN A 47 -15.37 8.59 0.60
C GLN A 47 -14.21 9.07 1.48
N GLU A 48 -14.11 10.38 1.76
CA GLU A 48 -13.03 10.95 2.57
C GLU A 48 -13.10 10.51 4.03
N ARG A 49 -14.29 10.50 4.63
CA ARG A 49 -14.47 10.00 6.00
C ARG A 49 -14.07 8.54 6.10
N ARG A 50 -14.51 7.73 5.14
CA ARG A 50 -14.19 6.30 5.08
C ARG A 50 -12.69 6.07 4.92
N ARG A 51 -12.04 6.80 4.01
CA ARG A 51 -10.59 6.71 3.85
C ARG A 51 -9.88 6.93 5.19
N LYS A 52 -10.24 7.98 5.93
CA LYS A 52 -9.68 8.26 7.25
C LYS A 52 -9.96 7.15 8.25
N GLU A 53 -11.18 6.63 8.29
CA GLU A 53 -11.55 5.52 9.17
C GLU A 53 -10.73 4.26 8.86
N LEU A 54 -10.51 3.92 7.59
CA LEU A 54 -9.67 2.80 7.17
C LEU A 54 -8.20 3.01 7.56
N HIS A 55 -7.67 4.21 7.41
CA HIS A 55 -6.29 4.53 7.81
C HIS A 55 -6.10 4.41 9.33
N VAL A 56 -7.04 4.94 10.12
CA VAL A 56 -7.01 4.83 11.59
C VAL A 56 -7.05 3.36 12.00
N LEU A 57 -7.97 2.59 11.44
CA LEU A 57 -8.10 1.17 11.76
C LEU A 57 -6.87 0.35 11.36
N ALA A 58 -6.26 0.65 10.21
CA ALA A 58 -5.00 0.01 9.81
C ALA A 58 -3.86 0.33 10.78
N ASP A 59 -3.76 1.59 11.22
CA ASP A 59 -2.76 2.01 12.20
C ASP A 59 -2.99 1.33 13.58
N GLU A 60 -4.25 1.17 14.01
CA GLU A 60 -4.62 0.45 15.23
C GLU A 60 -4.21 -1.02 15.14
N PHE A 61 -4.53 -1.73 14.05
CA PHE A 61 -4.14 -3.12 13.88
C PHE A 61 -2.62 -3.30 13.86
N VAL A 62 -1.91 -2.42 13.18
CA VAL A 62 -0.44 -2.42 13.18
C VAL A 62 0.12 -2.17 14.59
N HIS A 63 -0.47 -1.22 15.31
CA HIS A 63 -0.06 -0.92 16.67
C HIS A 63 -0.26 -2.14 17.59
N ASP A 64 -1.42 -2.76 17.53
CA ASP A 64 -1.78 -3.85 18.43
C ASP A 64 -1.01 -5.15 18.14
N GLU A 65 -0.68 -5.42 16.88
CA GLU A 65 0.00 -6.67 16.49
C GLU A 65 1.53 -6.52 16.34
N ILE A 66 2.01 -5.35 15.94
CA ILE A 66 3.43 -5.15 15.60
C ILE A 66 4.13 -4.21 16.57
N LEU A 67 3.46 -3.11 16.95
CA LEU A 67 4.08 -2.02 17.71
C LEU A 67 3.67 -2.01 19.18
N ILE A 68 3.32 -3.16 19.75
CA ILE A 68 2.89 -3.28 21.14
C ILE A 68 3.89 -2.55 22.05
N ASP A 69 3.39 -1.63 22.89
CA ASP A 69 4.19 -0.79 23.79
C ASP A 69 5.25 0.10 23.11
N GLY A 70 5.01 0.47 21.84
CA GLY A 70 5.89 1.31 21.04
C GLY A 70 6.51 0.56 19.87
N LYS A 71 7.50 1.17 19.20
CA LYS A 71 8.22 0.50 18.13
C LYS A 71 9.05 -0.66 18.70
N PRO A 72 8.78 -1.92 18.34
CA PRO A 72 9.58 -3.04 18.82
C PRO A 72 11.07 -2.85 18.45
N GLU A 73 11.98 -3.25 19.30
CA GLU A 73 13.42 -3.14 19.06
C GLU A 73 13.87 -3.82 17.75
N HIS A 74 13.12 -4.83 17.32
CA HIS A 74 13.43 -5.58 16.10
C HIS A 74 12.96 -4.86 14.81
N ILE A 75 12.09 -3.84 14.86
CA ILE A 75 11.71 -3.08 13.67
C ILE A 75 12.85 -2.15 13.26
N THR A 76 13.39 -2.38 12.08
CA THR A 76 14.55 -1.66 11.56
C THR A 76 14.21 -0.43 10.72
N CYS A 77 12.93 -0.31 10.26
CA CYS A 77 12.44 0.87 9.53
C CYS A 77 12.63 2.15 10.33
N THR A 78 13.27 3.16 9.74
CA THR A 78 13.52 4.47 10.37
C THR A 78 13.12 5.60 9.44
N LYS A 79 12.94 6.81 9.99
CA LYS A 79 12.75 8.01 9.18
C LYS A 79 13.94 8.21 8.25
N GLY A 80 13.67 8.45 6.98
CA GLY A 80 14.70 8.59 5.94
C GLY A 80 15.07 7.25 5.25
N CYS A 81 14.56 6.10 5.73
CA CYS A 81 14.62 4.87 4.97
C CYS A 81 13.58 4.93 3.84
N ALA A 82 14.05 4.98 2.60
CA ALA A 82 13.22 5.22 1.42
C ALA A 82 13.14 4.03 0.45
N HIS A 83 13.68 2.87 0.79
CA HIS A 83 13.74 1.73 -0.14
C HIS A 83 12.36 1.25 -0.58
N CYS A 84 11.37 1.20 0.32
CA CYS A 84 9.99 0.86 -0.03
C CYS A 84 9.32 1.92 -0.92
N CYS A 85 9.82 3.15 -0.96
CA CYS A 85 9.35 4.20 -1.88
C CYS A 85 9.82 3.99 -3.33
N LYS A 86 10.57 2.94 -3.62
CA LYS A 86 10.97 2.50 -4.96
C LYS A 86 10.20 1.28 -5.46
N GLN A 87 9.14 0.88 -4.77
CA GLN A 87 8.30 -0.26 -5.11
C GLN A 87 6.94 0.20 -5.64
N ILE A 88 6.25 -0.69 -6.35
CA ILE A 88 4.86 -0.42 -6.75
C ILE A 88 4.00 -0.29 -5.49
N VAL A 89 3.26 0.80 -5.42
CA VAL A 89 2.30 1.03 -4.34
C VAL A 89 0.89 0.96 -4.93
N MET A 90 0.09 0.05 -4.43
CA MET A 90 -1.34 -0.03 -4.75
C MET A 90 -2.13 0.93 -3.87
N VAL A 91 -3.11 1.58 -4.46
CA VAL A 91 -4.02 2.51 -3.78
C VAL A 91 -5.46 2.23 -4.15
N THR A 92 -6.39 2.50 -3.25
CA THR A 92 -7.81 2.60 -3.58
C THR A 92 -8.09 3.90 -4.35
N GLN A 93 -9.17 3.95 -5.10
CA GLN A 93 -9.56 5.16 -5.83
C GLN A 93 -9.68 6.39 -4.91
N PRO A 94 -10.31 6.33 -3.71
CA PRO A 94 -10.34 7.47 -2.78
C PRO A 94 -8.96 7.91 -2.26
N GLU A 95 -8.03 6.97 -2.08
CA GLU A 95 -6.65 7.31 -1.69
C GLU A 95 -5.92 8.03 -2.82
N GLY A 96 -6.05 7.55 -4.06
CA GLY A 96 -5.46 8.20 -5.22
C GLY A 96 -5.95 9.64 -5.41
N ALA A 97 -7.27 9.86 -5.32
CA ALA A 97 -7.86 11.18 -5.40
C ALA A 97 -7.35 12.11 -4.28
N ARG A 98 -7.25 11.61 -3.04
CA ARG A 98 -6.72 12.40 -1.92
C ARG A 98 -5.25 12.74 -2.09
N LEU A 99 -4.44 11.79 -2.53
CA LEU A 99 -3.02 12.02 -2.81
C LEU A 99 -2.80 13.09 -3.89
N PHE A 100 -3.64 13.09 -4.92
CA PHE A 100 -3.61 14.13 -5.95
C PHE A 100 -3.97 15.51 -5.38
N GLN A 101 -5.03 15.62 -4.56
CA GLN A 101 -5.38 16.86 -3.86
C GLN A 101 -4.22 17.36 -2.99
N LEU A 102 -3.57 16.47 -2.24
CA LEU A 102 -2.41 16.82 -1.40
C LEU A 102 -1.23 17.32 -2.22
N ALA A 103 -0.98 16.74 -3.39
CA ALA A 103 0.05 17.24 -4.29
C ALA A 103 -0.22 18.70 -4.67
N ASN A 104 -1.45 19.03 -5.03
CA ASN A 104 -1.87 20.39 -5.36
C ASN A 104 -1.81 21.32 -4.15
N GLU A 105 -2.36 20.91 -3.00
CA GLU A 105 -2.38 21.70 -1.75
C GLU A 105 -0.97 22.06 -1.26
N ARG A 106 0.00 21.14 -1.43
CA ARG A 106 1.38 21.27 -0.93
C ARG A 106 2.37 21.72 -2.01
N GLY A 107 1.92 21.90 -3.26
CA GLY A 107 2.78 22.26 -4.37
C GLY A 107 3.81 21.17 -4.73
N ILE A 108 3.47 19.90 -4.52
CA ILE A 108 4.32 18.77 -4.87
C ILE A 108 4.21 18.51 -6.38
N PRO A 109 5.29 18.65 -7.16
CA PRO A 109 5.20 18.48 -8.61
C PRO A 109 4.97 17.02 -8.99
N LEU A 110 3.96 16.75 -9.80
CA LEU A 110 3.68 15.44 -10.38
C LEU A 110 4.20 15.41 -11.82
N ASP A 111 5.29 14.68 -12.05
CA ASP A 111 5.83 14.47 -13.39
C ASP A 111 4.95 13.46 -14.17
N ALA A 112 4.10 13.99 -15.06
CA ALA A 112 3.19 13.19 -15.87
C ALA A 112 3.92 12.16 -16.75
N SER A 113 5.13 12.47 -17.23
CA SER A 113 5.93 11.55 -18.05
C SER A 113 6.43 10.38 -17.22
N ARG A 114 6.92 10.61 -15.99
CA ARG A 114 7.30 9.55 -15.05
C ARG A 114 6.09 8.73 -14.64
N LEU A 115 4.99 9.36 -14.26
CA LEU A 115 3.74 8.67 -13.94
C LEU A 115 3.27 7.79 -15.10
N ALA A 116 3.37 8.25 -16.35
CA ALA A 116 2.98 7.44 -17.51
C ALA A 116 3.89 6.20 -17.68
N ARG A 117 5.20 6.34 -17.45
CA ARG A 117 6.12 5.19 -17.47
C ARG A 117 5.84 4.20 -16.35
N GLN A 118 5.55 4.67 -15.16
CA GLN A 118 5.20 3.82 -14.01
C GLN A 118 3.84 3.13 -14.18
N ALA A 119 2.83 3.84 -14.71
CA ALA A 119 1.45 3.37 -14.78
C ALA A 119 1.23 2.16 -15.69
N ILE A 120 2.12 1.93 -16.65
CA ILE A 120 2.05 0.80 -17.58
C ILE A 120 2.80 -0.44 -17.09
N GLN A 121 3.50 -0.35 -15.95
CA GLN A 121 4.30 -1.45 -15.45
C GLN A 121 3.45 -2.42 -14.60
N ASP A 122 3.73 -3.69 -14.77
CA ASP A 122 3.44 -4.75 -13.80
C ASP A 122 4.67 -4.96 -12.89
N ASP A 123 4.61 -5.95 -12.00
CA ASP A 123 5.70 -6.25 -11.07
C ASP A 123 7.03 -6.52 -11.77
N ASN A 124 7.02 -7.21 -12.91
CA ASN A 124 8.22 -7.54 -13.67
C ASN A 124 8.75 -6.31 -14.42
N GLY A 125 7.85 -5.57 -15.08
CA GLY A 125 8.19 -4.34 -15.79
C GLY A 125 8.71 -3.26 -14.86
N TRP A 126 8.19 -3.17 -13.62
CA TRP A 126 8.67 -2.24 -12.61
C TRP A 126 10.16 -2.43 -12.32
N LEU A 127 10.63 -3.68 -12.27
CA LEU A 127 12.04 -3.99 -12.05
C LEU A 127 12.95 -3.51 -13.19
N THR A 128 12.41 -3.21 -14.37
CA THR A 128 13.17 -2.66 -15.51
C THR A 128 13.32 -1.14 -15.47
N LEU A 129 12.51 -0.43 -14.69
CA LEU A 129 12.65 1.00 -14.46
C LEU A 129 13.97 1.27 -13.72
N GLN A 130 14.62 2.39 -14.01
CA GLN A 130 15.91 2.73 -13.43
C GLN A 130 15.91 4.13 -12.83
N GLY A 131 16.79 4.32 -11.85
CA GLY A 131 17.00 5.61 -11.21
C GLY A 131 15.71 6.21 -10.66
N ASP A 132 15.50 7.50 -10.93
CA ASP A 132 14.36 8.25 -10.41
C ASP A 132 13.00 7.82 -10.98
N ASP A 133 13.00 7.06 -12.08
CA ASP A 133 11.77 6.52 -12.64
C ASP A 133 11.05 5.52 -11.71
N ARG A 134 11.77 4.93 -10.75
CA ARG A 134 11.19 4.08 -9.69
C ARG A 134 10.67 4.85 -8.48
N ASN A 135 11.13 6.08 -8.28
CA ASN A 135 10.81 6.81 -7.07
C ASN A 135 9.31 7.10 -6.96
N CYS A 136 8.78 6.89 -5.76
CA CYS A 136 7.44 7.35 -5.41
C CYS A 136 7.31 8.86 -5.71
N PRO A 137 6.20 9.32 -6.29
CA PRO A 137 5.98 10.75 -6.57
C PRO A 137 6.09 11.65 -5.33
N PHE A 138 5.87 11.08 -4.15
CA PHE A 138 5.89 11.78 -2.87
C PHE A 138 7.19 11.60 -2.07
N LEU A 139 8.21 11.01 -2.67
CA LEU A 139 9.52 10.92 -2.04
C LEU A 139 10.24 12.27 -2.15
N GLY A 140 10.53 12.88 -1.02
CA GLY A 140 11.31 14.11 -0.94
C GLY A 140 12.81 13.88 -1.21
N THR A 141 13.51 14.95 -1.49
CA THR A 141 14.98 14.94 -1.73
C THR A 141 15.77 14.55 -0.47
N ASP A 142 15.13 14.64 0.69
CA ASP A 142 15.68 14.23 1.99
C ASP A 142 15.36 12.77 2.35
N ASN A 143 14.87 11.99 1.39
CA ASN A 143 14.38 10.62 1.56
C ASN A 143 13.20 10.49 2.55
N THR A 144 12.43 11.53 2.76
CA THR A 144 11.21 11.45 3.57
C THR A 144 9.95 11.48 2.72
N CYS A 145 8.88 10.86 3.21
CA CYS A 145 7.59 10.90 2.55
C CYS A 145 6.90 12.26 2.82
N GLN A 146 6.62 13.02 1.77
CA GLN A 146 5.98 14.34 1.85
C GLN A 146 4.48 14.26 2.26
N VAL A 147 3.89 13.08 2.22
CA VAL A 147 2.50 12.80 2.60
C VAL A 147 2.40 11.74 3.69
N TYR A 148 3.35 11.70 4.63
CA TYR A 148 3.50 10.61 5.59
C TYR A 148 2.21 10.30 6.37
N ASP A 149 1.48 11.30 6.85
CA ASP A 149 0.26 11.10 7.62
C ASP A 149 -0.92 10.61 6.76
N ASP A 150 -0.86 10.88 5.46
CA ASP A 150 -1.85 10.45 4.46
C ASP A 150 -1.36 9.27 3.61
N ARG A 151 -0.33 8.54 4.08
CA ARG A 151 0.16 7.32 3.38
C ARG A 151 -0.99 6.36 3.11
N PRO A 152 -1.04 5.74 1.92
CA PRO A 152 -2.06 4.73 1.62
C PRO A 152 -1.90 3.48 2.48
N LEU A 153 -2.94 2.67 2.53
CA LEU A 153 -3.00 1.41 3.30
C LEU A 153 -1.78 0.52 3.04
N SER A 154 -1.36 0.39 1.78
CA SER A 154 -0.16 -0.40 1.43
C SER A 154 1.10 0.05 2.17
N CYS A 155 1.27 1.36 2.37
CA CYS A 155 2.45 1.91 3.04
C CYS A 155 2.35 1.85 4.57
N ARG A 156 1.13 1.83 5.13
CA ARG A 156 0.89 1.85 6.58
C ARG A 156 1.25 0.55 7.25
N LYS A 157 1.03 -0.56 6.57
CA LYS A 157 1.22 -1.92 7.10
C LYS A 157 2.60 -2.53 6.81
N TYR A 158 3.48 -1.84 6.09
CA TYR A 158 4.76 -2.40 5.66
C TYR A 158 5.88 -2.04 6.63
N PHE A 159 6.35 -3.04 7.37
CA PHE A 159 7.47 -2.96 8.29
C PHE A 159 8.44 -4.11 8.06
N VAL A 160 9.73 -3.89 8.28
CA VAL A 160 10.75 -4.92 8.14
C VAL A 160 11.56 -5.09 9.44
N VAL A 161 12.00 -6.32 9.67
CA VAL A 161 12.84 -6.71 10.79
C VAL A 161 14.25 -7.10 10.33
N SER A 162 14.47 -7.22 9.02
CA SER A 162 15.78 -7.40 8.42
C SER A 162 16.51 -6.06 8.29
N ASP A 163 17.80 -6.10 7.89
CA ASP A 163 18.54 -4.90 7.53
C ASP A 163 17.80 -4.13 6.45
N PRO A 164 17.50 -2.82 6.64
CA PRO A 164 16.81 -1.99 5.64
C PRO A 164 17.51 -1.92 4.28
N GLU A 165 18.82 -2.09 4.20
CA GLU A 165 19.56 -2.17 2.95
C GLU A 165 19.07 -3.31 2.04
N LEU A 166 18.59 -4.41 2.62
CA LEU A 166 18.01 -5.53 1.87
C LEU A 166 16.73 -5.16 1.12
N CYS A 167 16.04 -4.08 1.52
CA CYS A 167 14.89 -3.54 0.80
C CYS A 167 15.27 -2.81 -0.50
N ASP A 168 16.57 -2.60 -0.76
CA ASP A 168 17.06 -2.02 -2.02
C ASP A 168 16.98 -3.08 -3.12
N ILE A 169 15.87 -3.09 -3.84
CA ILE A 169 15.59 -4.06 -4.91
C ILE A 169 16.53 -3.94 -6.11
N GLU A 170 17.32 -2.88 -6.19
CA GLU A 170 18.36 -2.73 -7.22
C GLU A 170 19.62 -3.53 -6.87
N LYS A 171 19.88 -3.75 -5.60
CA LYS A 171 21.08 -4.43 -5.08
C LYS A 171 20.79 -5.84 -4.59
N HIS A 172 19.59 -6.08 -4.09
CA HIS A 172 19.26 -7.30 -3.37
C HIS A 172 17.96 -7.93 -3.89
N PRO A 173 17.89 -9.26 -3.97
CA PRO A 173 16.63 -9.95 -4.25
C PRO A 173 15.67 -9.80 -3.06
N MET A 174 14.36 -9.66 -3.36
CA MET A 174 13.32 -9.42 -2.37
C MET A 174 13.11 -10.56 -1.36
N ASP A 175 13.54 -11.78 -1.68
CA ASP A 175 13.45 -12.94 -0.80
C ASP A 175 14.34 -12.85 0.46
N LEU A 176 15.27 -11.89 0.49
CA LEU A 176 16.09 -11.59 1.68
C LEU A 176 15.40 -10.66 2.68
N VAL A 177 14.29 -10.02 2.29
CA VAL A 177 13.57 -9.07 3.15
C VAL A 177 12.64 -9.82 4.09
N CYS A 178 12.87 -9.69 5.39
CA CYS A 178 11.97 -10.21 6.41
C CYS A 178 10.94 -9.13 6.76
N VAL A 179 9.71 -9.30 6.27
CA VAL A 179 8.59 -8.37 6.54
C VAL A 179 7.85 -8.80 7.80
N CYS A 180 7.50 -7.84 8.63
CA CYS A 180 6.61 -8.03 9.76
C CYS A 180 5.18 -7.69 9.35
N TYR A 181 4.26 -8.61 9.56
CA TYR A 181 2.87 -8.49 9.12
C TYR A 181 1.91 -8.32 10.28
N SER A 182 0.99 -7.37 10.16
CA SER A 182 -0.30 -7.39 10.85
C SER A 182 -1.30 -8.12 9.97
N VAL A 183 -1.84 -9.25 10.45
CA VAL A 183 -2.81 -10.06 9.70
C VAL A 183 -4.09 -9.26 9.48
N ASP A 184 -4.58 -8.54 10.49
CA ASP A 184 -5.79 -7.76 10.41
C ASP A 184 -5.63 -6.56 9.45
N ALA A 185 -4.47 -5.89 9.44
CA ALA A 185 -4.18 -4.81 8.48
C ALA A 185 -4.07 -5.34 7.04
N GLU A 186 -3.55 -6.56 6.82
CA GLU A 186 -3.53 -7.22 5.50
C GLU A 186 -4.94 -7.52 5.01
N VAL A 187 -5.78 -8.10 5.86
CA VAL A 187 -7.18 -8.42 5.55
C VAL A 187 -7.97 -7.15 5.23
N LEU A 188 -7.82 -6.11 6.07
CA LEU A 188 -8.45 -4.81 5.86
C LEU A 188 -8.06 -4.19 4.50
N THR A 189 -6.75 -4.17 4.21
CA THR A 189 -6.23 -3.63 2.95
C THR A 189 -6.75 -4.39 1.74
N THR A 190 -6.77 -5.72 1.81
CA THR A 190 -7.27 -6.59 0.76
C THR A 190 -8.76 -6.37 0.51
N ALA A 191 -9.55 -6.26 1.57
CA ALA A 191 -10.98 -5.96 1.48
C ALA A 191 -11.22 -4.57 0.86
N ALA A 192 -10.44 -3.55 1.27
CA ALA A 192 -10.52 -2.21 0.70
C ALA A 192 -10.22 -2.20 -0.81
N PHE A 193 -9.15 -2.87 -1.24
CA PHE A 193 -8.79 -2.97 -2.65
C PHE A 193 -9.82 -3.71 -3.49
N THR A 194 -10.48 -4.71 -2.91
CA THR A 194 -11.54 -5.47 -3.57
C THR A 194 -12.83 -4.64 -3.73
N ALA A 195 -13.17 -3.88 -2.70
CA ALA A 195 -14.45 -3.17 -2.64
C ALA A 195 -14.45 -1.80 -3.30
N LEU A 196 -13.30 -1.08 -3.26
CA LEU A 196 -13.23 0.35 -3.62
C LEU A 196 -12.53 0.60 -4.97
N GLU A 197 -12.33 -0.41 -5.76
CA GLU A 197 -11.49 -0.34 -6.96
C GLU A 197 -10.07 0.12 -6.62
N SER A 198 -9.08 -0.61 -7.05
CA SER A 198 -7.69 -0.31 -6.77
C SER A 198 -6.85 -0.38 -8.03
N CYS A 199 -5.81 0.43 -8.05
CA CYS A 199 -4.81 0.44 -9.11
C CYS A 199 -3.46 0.88 -8.53
N SER A 200 -2.41 0.91 -9.35
CA SER A 200 -1.16 1.49 -8.88
C SER A 200 -1.32 2.99 -8.60
N MET A 201 -0.56 3.51 -7.65
CA MET A 201 -0.55 4.95 -7.33
C MET A 201 -0.27 5.79 -8.58
N ALA A 202 0.62 5.35 -9.44
CA ALA A 202 0.93 6.04 -10.68
C ALA A 202 -0.27 6.10 -11.64
N GLN A 203 -1.05 5.01 -11.75
CA GLN A 203 -2.28 4.99 -12.55
C GLN A 203 -3.31 5.95 -11.99
N ALA A 204 -3.52 5.93 -10.67
CA ALA A 204 -4.47 6.83 -10.01
C ALA A 204 -4.11 8.30 -10.22
N LEU A 205 -2.86 8.67 -9.96
CA LEU A 205 -2.39 10.06 -10.11
C LEU A 205 -2.42 10.51 -11.57
N LEU A 206 -2.00 9.66 -12.51
CA LEU A 206 -2.03 9.99 -13.94
C LEU A 206 -3.44 10.24 -14.45
N ALA A 207 -4.43 9.48 -13.95
CA ALA A 207 -5.82 9.68 -14.28
C ALA A 207 -6.33 11.05 -13.81
N GLU A 208 -5.96 11.49 -12.59
CA GLU A 208 -6.33 12.82 -12.09
C GLU A 208 -5.62 13.95 -12.84
N VAL A 209 -4.32 13.81 -13.12
CA VAL A 209 -3.56 14.79 -13.93
C VAL A 209 -4.22 15.01 -15.32
N ARG A 210 -4.68 13.93 -15.95
CA ARG A 210 -5.36 14.02 -17.27
C ARG A 210 -6.70 14.72 -17.18
N ARG A 211 -7.47 14.50 -16.10
CA ARG A 211 -8.76 15.17 -15.89
C ARG A 211 -8.65 16.68 -15.70
N GLU A 212 -7.54 17.18 -15.17
CA GLU A 212 -7.34 18.64 -15.02
C GLU A 212 -6.98 19.34 -16.34
N VAL A 213 -6.51 18.60 -17.33
CA VAL A 213 -6.07 19.16 -18.63
C VAL A 213 -7.20 19.15 -19.67
N ASP A 214 -8.22 18.29 -19.49
CA ASP A 214 -9.41 18.21 -20.35
C ASP A 214 -10.50 19.19 -19.90
#